data_aa774ebcc58371154a4acefff237d0cd
#
_entry.id   aa774ebcc58371154a4acefff237d0cd
#
_cell.length_a   1.000
_cell.length_b   1.000
_cell.length_c   1.000
_cell.angle_alpha   90.00
_cell.angle_beta   90.00
_cell.angle_gamma   90.00
#
_symmetry.space_group_name_H-M   'P 1'
#
loop_
_entity.id
_entity.type
_entity.pdbx_description
1 polymer ?
#
loop_
_entity_poly.entity_id
_entity_poly.type
_entity_poly.pdbx_seq_one_letter_code
_entity_poly.pdbx_strand_id
1 'polypeptide(L)'
;MKKFLLAATVALSAPLAVSGVAQAQTLNIGVGGAITSVDPHFYNAAPNNSLAAHIFSKLVERDANAQPVPGLATSWKAVEPTVWEFKLMPGVTWHDGKPFTAEDVAFTIARVPNVPNSPGGYGGFVRAIKRVEIVDPLTVRFHTEEPAPLLPTELGSVAIISKHVGEGATTEDYNSGKAAIGTGPYRLTAYRSGDRTELARFDAYKVGPMEPWEKVNYRFIGNDGARTAALLSGDVDMIDQVPTSDAEKLEKDARVHLYKILGLRVIYLISDFSRQESTPFITDAAGKPISPNPLLDLRVRKALSMAIDREAITTRVMEGAAQPTGQWLPPGAFGYNPDVKPTAYDPNGAKRLLAEAGFPNGFKLVLHGPNDRYPNDARTIQAVAQMFTRVGIQTQVEALPWASYSVRNARQEFSLRLGGWGSGTGEASYALVNILGTFDRAKRTGSSNNGRYSNPALDALTAKASATLDDAERNKLQQQAVKMATDDLGIIPLHQLVNVWATRKGFTYEPRADERTWAQGVRRE
;
A
#
# COMPACT_ATOMS: atom_id res chain seq x y z
N MET A 1 -35.96 47.38 -80.12
CA MET A 1 -35.84 47.74 -78.71
C MET A 1 -36.11 46.49 -77.87
N LYS A 2 -35.07 45.74 -77.44
CA LYS A 2 -35.21 44.48 -76.68
C LYS A 2 -34.86 44.80 -75.23
N LYS A 3 -35.80 44.54 -74.30
CA LYS A 3 -35.61 44.67 -72.86
C LYS A 3 -34.98 43.38 -72.33
N PHE A 4 -33.83 43.47 -71.69
CA PHE A 4 -33.23 42.39 -70.92
C PHE A 4 -33.77 42.42 -69.48
N LEU A 5 -34.38 41.32 -69.03
CA LEU A 5 -34.65 41.08 -67.60
C LEU A 5 -33.42 40.43 -66.97
N LEU A 6 -32.92 41.05 -65.93
CA LEU A 6 -31.89 40.45 -65.08
C LEU A 6 -32.60 39.73 -63.92
N ALA A 7 -32.46 38.40 -63.86
CA ALA A 7 -32.91 37.59 -62.71
C ALA A 7 -31.77 37.53 -61.66
N ALA A 8 -32.02 38.09 -60.47
CA ALA A 8 -31.10 37.98 -59.32
C ALA A 8 -31.36 36.67 -58.56
N THR A 9 -30.39 35.76 -58.60
CA THR A 9 -30.42 34.52 -57.82
C THR A 9 -29.87 34.82 -56.40
N VAL A 10 -30.76 34.80 -55.41
CA VAL A 10 -30.37 34.87 -54.00
C VAL A 10 -29.94 33.47 -53.54
N ALA A 11 -28.66 33.25 -53.34
CA ALA A 11 -28.10 32.04 -52.74
C ALA A 11 -28.31 32.08 -51.22
N LEU A 12 -29.24 31.25 -50.71
CA LEU A 12 -29.40 31.01 -49.28
C LEU A 12 -28.24 30.13 -48.78
N SER A 13 -27.23 30.72 -48.12
CA SER A 13 -26.21 30.00 -47.40
C SER A 13 -26.77 29.56 -46.04
N ALA A 14 -27.20 28.31 -45.93
CA ALA A 14 -27.48 27.67 -44.65
C ALA A 14 -26.16 27.44 -43.87
N PRO A 15 -26.04 27.84 -42.59
CA PRO A 15 -24.87 27.49 -41.78
C PRO A 15 -24.90 25.99 -41.50
N LEU A 16 -23.92 25.25 -42.02
CA LEU A 16 -23.62 23.90 -41.58
C LEU A 16 -23.20 23.99 -40.06
N ALA A 17 -24.11 23.63 -39.19
CA ALA A 17 -23.77 23.34 -37.80
C ALA A 17 -22.87 22.11 -37.81
N VAL A 18 -21.58 22.33 -37.71
CA VAL A 18 -20.62 21.27 -37.39
C VAL A 18 -20.94 20.83 -35.94
N SER A 19 -21.75 19.78 -35.81
CA SER A 19 -21.90 19.05 -34.55
C SER A 19 -20.52 18.46 -34.25
N GLY A 20 -19.75 19.17 -33.44
CA GLY A 20 -18.52 18.62 -32.88
C GLY A 20 -18.89 17.34 -32.14
N VAL A 21 -18.50 16.20 -32.70
CA VAL A 21 -18.54 14.92 -31.98
C VAL A 21 -17.66 15.14 -30.77
N ALA A 22 -18.28 15.26 -29.60
CA ALA A 22 -17.54 15.32 -28.35
C ALA A 22 -16.70 14.04 -28.30
N GLN A 23 -15.41 14.18 -28.54
CA GLN A 23 -14.48 13.05 -28.49
C GLN A 23 -14.50 12.51 -27.07
N ALA A 24 -14.88 11.24 -26.92
CA ALA A 24 -14.96 10.57 -25.62
C ALA A 24 -13.69 10.86 -24.83
N GLN A 25 -13.84 11.41 -23.62
CA GLN A 25 -12.69 11.80 -22.80
C GLN A 25 -12.02 10.53 -22.27
N THR A 26 -10.95 10.11 -22.93
CA THR A 26 -10.17 8.93 -22.56
C THR A 26 -8.94 9.36 -21.76
N LEU A 27 -8.66 8.66 -20.66
CA LEU A 27 -7.46 8.79 -19.87
C LEU A 27 -6.62 7.52 -20.00
N ASN A 28 -5.35 7.67 -20.38
CA ASN A 28 -4.39 6.57 -20.52
C ASN A 28 -3.37 6.64 -19.37
N ILE A 29 -3.29 5.59 -18.57
CA ILE A 29 -2.41 5.50 -17.40
C ILE A 29 -1.40 4.38 -17.60
N GLY A 30 -0.10 4.70 -17.57
CA GLY A 30 0.99 3.74 -17.56
C GLY A 30 1.35 3.34 -16.14
N VAL A 31 1.23 2.06 -15.78
CA VAL A 31 1.53 1.57 -14.42
C VAL A 31 2.75 0.66 -14.40
N GLY A 32 3.59 0.83 -13.37
CA GLY A 32 4.80 0.05 -13.17
C GLY A 32 4.54 -1.34 -12.58
N GLY A 33 3.43 -1.53 -11.89
CA GLY A 33 3.02 -2.80 -11.28
C GLY A 33 1.95 -3.52 -12.08
N ALA A 34 2.14 -4.81 -12.35
CA ALA A 34 1.17 -5.62 -13.06
C ALA A 34 -0.10 -5.85 -12.23
N ILE A 35 -1.27 -5.64 -12.85
CA ILE A 35 -2.56 -6.06 -12.31
C ILE A 35 -2.71 -7.55 -12.61
N THR A 36 -2.76 -8.38 -11.56
CA THR A 36 -2.73 -9.84 -11.69
C THR A 36 -4.10 -10.49 -11.57
N SER A 37 -5.11 -9.76 -11.08
CA SER A 37 -6.50 -10.23 -10.98
C SER A 37 -7.47 -9.07 -10.86
N VAL A 38 -8.68 -9.26 -11.40
CA VAL A 38 -9.85 -8.38 -11.22
C VAL A 38 -10.67 -8.79 -10.00
N ASP A 39 -10.51 -10.02 -9.48
CA ASP A 39 -11.16 -10.44 -8.25
C ASP A 39 -10.66 -9.59 -7.08
N PRO A 40 -11.52 -8.73 -6.46
CA PRO A 40 -11.09 -7.76 -5.48
C PRO A 40 -10.65 -8.36 -4.14
N HIS A 41 -10.86 -9.67 -3.95
CA HIS A 41 -10.49 -10.38 -2.72
C HIS A 41 -9.34 -11.39 -2.92
N PHE A 42 -8.83 -11.53 -4.17
CA PHE A 42 -7.83 -12.56 -4.48
C PHE A 42 -6.43 -12.20 -3.99
N TYR A 43 -5.97 -10.98 -4.25
CA TYR A 43 -4.60 -10.59 -3.87
C TYR A 43 -4.51 -9.13 -3.43
N ASN A 44 -4.15 -8.93 -2.16
CA ASN A 44 -3.94 -7.60 -1.57
C ASN A 44 -2.58 -7.03 -2.03
N ALA A 45 -2.51 -6.57 -3.26
CA ALA A 45 -1.37 -5.90 -3.86
C ALA A 45 -1.78 -4.53 -4.41
N ALA A 46 -0.90 -3.52 -4.34
CA ALA A 46 -1.23 -2.14 -4.71
C ALA A 46 -1.83 -1.99 -6.13
N PRO A 47 -1.30 -2.65 -7.20
CA PRO A 47 -1.91 -2.56 -8.53
C PRO A 47 -3.34 -3.13 -8.59
N ASN A 48 -3.58 -4.29 -7.94
CA ASN A 48 -4.90 -4.89 -7.88
C ASN A 48 -5.89 -4.02 -7.09
N ASN A 49 -5.43 -3.43 -5.96
CA ASN A 49 -6.22 -2.50 -5.15
C ASN A 49 -6.58 -1.22 -5.93
N SER A 50 -5.66 -0.72 -6.75
CA SER A 50 -5.90 0.42 -7.64
C SER A 50 -7.02 0.12 -8.62
N LEU A 51 -6.98 -1.05 -9.31
CA LEU A 51 -8.04 -1.46 -10.21
C LEU A 51 -9.36 -1.67 -9.48
N ALA A 52 -9.35 -2.42 -8.38
CA ALA A 52 -10.55 -2.74 -7.61
C ALA A 52 -11.34 -1.50 -7.19
N ALA A 53 -10.63 -0.42 -6.81
CA ALA A 53 -11.25 0.85 -6.42
C ALA A 53 -12.01 1.59 -7.54
N HIS A 54 -11.82 1.22 -8.81
CA HIS A 54 -12.59 1.75 -9.93
C HIS A 54 -13.89 0.99 -10.14
N ILE A 55 -13.89 -0.31 -9.86
CA ILE A 55 -15.00 -1.20 -10.16
C ILE A 55 -15.91 -1.39 -8.93
N PHE A 56 -15.31 -1.48 -7.75
CA PHE A 56 -16.00 -1.83 -6.50
C PHE A 56 -15.82 -0.73 -5.46
N SER A 57 -16.92 -0.32 -4.82
CA SER A 57 -16.87 0.56 -3.65
C SER A 57 -16.75 -0.26 -2.36
N LYS A 58 -16.40 0.40 -1.26
CA LYS A 58 -16.26 -0.18 0.08
C LYS A 58 -17.27 0.43 1.04
N LEU A 59 -17.48 -0.17 2.20
CA LEU A 59 -18.30 0.45 3.25
C LEU A 59 -17.68 1.76 3.72
N VAL A 60 -16.38 1.75 3.96
CA VAL A 60 -15.59 2.90 4.34
C VAL A 60 -14.56 3.13 3.23
N GLU A 61 -14.52 4.32 2.67
CA GLU A 61 -13.48 4.72 1.71
C GLU A 61 -12.32 5.42 2.43
N ARG A 62 -11.29 5.80 1.69
CA ARG A 62 -10.14 6.55 2.21
C ARG A 62 -9.84 7.75 1.35
N ASP A 63 -9.58 8.88 2.01
CA ASP A 63 -9.09 10.07 1.33
C ASP A 63 -7.63 9.89 0.83
N ALA A 64 -7.05 10.94 0.26
CA ALA A 64 -5.69 10.93 -0.24
C ALA A 64 -4.61 10.68 0.83
N ASN A 65 -4.92 11.04 2.09
CA ASN A 65 -4.06 10.82 3.25
C ASN A 65 -4.35 9.47 3.95
N ALA A 66 -5.16 8.60 3.31
CA ALA A 66 -5.60 7.31 3.82
C ALA A 66 -6.46 7.37 5.10
N GLN A 67 -7.10 8.53 5.38
CA GLN A 67 -8.04 8.65 6.49
C GLN A 67 -9.40 8.06 6.10
N PRO A 68 -10.11 7.40 7.03
CA PRO A 68 -11.41 6.81 6.75
C PRO A 68 -12.45 7.88 6.47
N VAL A 69 -13.18 7.71 5.36
CA VAL A 69 -14.30 8.59 4.96
C VAL A 69 -15.51 7.72 4.58
N PRO A 70 -16.75 8.28 4.58
CA PRO A 70 -17.91 7.54 4.12
C PRO A 70 -17.75 6.99 2.71
N GLY A 71 -18.26 5.74 2.52
CA GLY A 71 -18.35 5.06 1.24
C GLY A 71 -19.77 4.55 1.02
N LEU A 72 -19.95 3.24 0.84
CA LEU A 72 -21.28 2.61 0.82
C LEU A 72 -22.00 2.71 2.17
N ALA A 73 -21.26 2.89 3.26
CA ALA A 73 -21.82 3.29 4.54
C ALA A 73 -21.74 4.81 4.71
N THR A 74 -22.86 5.45 5.03
CA THR A 74 -22.94 6.89 5.30
C THR A 74 -22.50 7.25 6.72
N SER A 75 -22.60 6.28 7.64
CA SER A 75 -22.18 6.42 9.03
C SER A 75 -21.97 5.05 9.68
N TRP A 76 -21.17 5.04 10.75
CA TRP A 76 -20.94 3.86 11.59
C TRP A 76 -20.70 4.28 13.05
N LYS A 77 -21.08 3.42 13.98
CA LYS A 77 -20.83 3.61 15.41
C LYS A 77 -20.83 2.28 16.15
N ALA A 78 -20.08 2.19 17.22
CA ALA A 78 -20.25 1.14 18.21
C ALA A 78 -21.54 1.41 19.00
N VAL A 79 -22.53 0.53 18.88
CA VAL A 79 -23.79 0.60 19.66
C VAL A 79 -23.68 -0.15 20.97
N GLU A 80 -22.77 -1.12 21.03
CA GLU A 80 -22.30 -1.85 22.21
C GLU A 80 -20.77 -2.05 22.06
N PRO A 81 -20.04 -2.38 23.11
CA PRO A 81 -18.58 -2.58 23.03
C PRO A 81 -18.13 -3.56 21.93
N THR A 82 -18.97 -4.57 21.63
CA THR A 82 -18.71 -5.63 20.64
C THR A 82 -19.68 -5.60 19.46
N VAL A 83 -20.45 -4.51 19.26
CA VAL A 83 -21.43 -4.39 18.17
C VAL A 83 -21.27 -3.06 17.45
N TRP A 84 -20.86 -3.14 16.21
CA TRP A 84 -20.80 -2.00 15.30
C TRP A 84 -22.01 -1.95 14.38
N GLU A 85 -22.71 -0.82 14.34
CA GLU A 85 -23.82 -0.56 13.41
C GLU A 85 -23.34 0.33 12.27
N PHE A 86 -23.66 -0.07 11.03
CA PHE A 86 -23.39 0.66 9.80
C PHE A 86 -24.69 1.00 9.09
N LYS A 87 -24.90 2.26 8.73
CA LYS A 87 -26.00 2.73 7.90
C LYS A 87 -25.54 2.83 6.45
N LEU A 88 -26.22 2.11 5.56
CA LEU A 88 -25.87 2.03 4.14
C LEU A 88 -26.50 3.18 3.35
N MET A 89 -25.82 3.58 2.26
CA MET A 89 -26.26 4.65 1.38
C MET A 89 -27.47 4.20 0.55
N PRO A 90 -28.61 4.94 0.61
CA PRO A 90 -29.81 4.57 -0.13
C PRO A 90 -29.67 4.82 -1.64
N GLY A 91 -30.32 3.97 -2.44
CA GLY A 91 -30.44 4.13 -3.89
C GLY A 91 -29.16 3.90 -4.68
N VAL A 92 -28.14 3.25 -4.08
CA VAL A 92 -26.98 2.74 -4.82
C VAL A 92 -27.40 1.53 -5.64
N THR A 93 -26.90 1.44 -6.87
CA THR A 93 -27.14 0.31 -7.77
C THR A 93 -25.82 -0.31 -8.21
N TRP A 94 -25.84 -1.60 -8.47
CA TRP A 94 -24.77 -2.32 -9.15
C TRP A 94 -24.67 -1.87 -10.62
N HIS A 95 -23.57 -2.19 -11.28
CA HIS A 95 -23.36 -1.86 -12.69
C HIS A 95 -24.45 -2.41 -13.64
N ASP A 96 -25.17 -3.44 -13.23
CA ASP A 96 -26.29 -4.03 -13.97
C ASP A 96 -27.67 -3.43 -13.58
N GLY A 97 -27.69 -2.40 -12.73
CA GLY A 97 -28.89 -1.67 -12.32
C GLY A 97 -29.64 -2.26 -11.13
N LYS A 98 -29.25 -3.42 -10.59
CA LYS A 98 -29.87 -4.00 -9.41
C LYS A 98 -29.51 -3.21 -8.13
N PRO A 99 -30.38 -3.17 -7.12
CA PRO A 99 -30.10 -2.42 -5.89
C PRO A 99 -28.99 -3.09 -5.06
N PHE A 100 -28.16 -2.26 -4.42
CA PHE A 100 -27.23 -2.67 -3.36
C PHE A 100 -27.96 -2.71 -2.02
N THR A 101 -27.73 -3.77 -1.21
CA THR A 101 -28.36 -3.97 0.09
C THR A 101 -27.42 -4.59 1.12
N ALA A 102 -27.89 -4.70 2.37
CA ALA A 102 -27.18 -5.37 3.46
C ALA A 102 -26.89 -6.86 3.20
N GLU A 103 -27.67 -7.51 2.33
CA GLU A 103 -27.42 -8.89 1.87
C GLU A 103 -26.07 -9.03 1.16
N ASP A 104 -25.69 -8.04 0.33
CA ASP A 104 -24.42 -8.01 -0.38
C ASP A 104 -23.25 -7.84 0.58
N VAL A 105 -23.45 -7.05 1.65
CA VAL A 105 -22.46 -6.88 2.71
C VAL A 105 -22.24 -8.20 3.45
N ALA A 106 -23.30 -8.87 3.89
CA ALA A 106 -23.21 -10.15 4.58
C ALA A 106 -22.54 -11.22 3.70
N PHE A 107 -22.89 -11.28 2.42
CA PHE A 107 -22.28 -12.17 1.44
C PHE A 107 -20.77 -11.87 1.28
N THR A 108 -20.41 -10.61 1.15
CA THR A 108 -19.00 -10.18 1.02
C THR A 108 -18.18 -10.66 2.21
N ILE A 109 -18.63 -10.40 3.43
CA ILE A 109 -17.90 -10.78 4.66
C ILE A 109 -17.72 -12.31 4.74
N ALA A 110 -18.71 -13.10 4.34
CA ALA A 110 -18.60 -14.55 4.29
C ALA A 110 -17.60 -15.06 3.24
N ARG A 111 -17.52 -14.39 2.07
CA ARG A 111 -16.60 -14.78 0.98
C ARG A 111 -15.13 -14.44 1.27
N VAL A 112 -14.88 -13.28 1.81
CA VAL A 112 -13.52 -12.71 1.94
C VAL A 112 -12.47 -13.67 2.52
N PRO A 113 -12.72 -14.45 3.60
CA PRO A 113 -11.73 -15.38 4.14
C PRO A 113 -11.56 -16.67 3.32
N ASN A 114 -12.43 -16.93 2.33
CA ASN A 114 -12.58 -18.21 1.65
C ASN A 114 -12.25 -18.17 0.15
N VAL A 115 -11.39 -17.25 -0.31
CA VAL A 115 -11.00 -17.17 -1.73
C VAL A 115 -9.92 -18.22 -2.02
N PRO A 116 -10.22 -19.21 -2.89
CA PRO A 116 -9.27 -20.30 -3.18
C PRO A 116 -8.00 -19.80 -3.84
N ASN A 117 -6.87 -20.44 -3.51
CA ASN A 117 -5.54 -20.16 -4.09
C ASN A 117 -5.06 -18.71 -3.98
N SER A 118 -5.64 -17.93 -3.08
CA SER A 118 -5.21 -16.55 -2.83
C SER A 118 -3.77 -16.52 -2.31
N PRO A 119 -2.84 -15.78 -2.95
CA PRO A 119 -1.47 -15.66 -2.47
C PRO A 119 -1.33 -14.70 -1.28
N GLY A 120 -2.37 -13.90 -1.00
CA GLY A 120 -2.40 -12.92 0.09
C GLY A 120 -3.74 -12.19 0.12
N GLY A 121 -4.75 -12.86 0.70
CA GLY A 121 -6.14 -12.40 0.71
C GLY A 121 -6.45 -11.37 1.81
N TYR A 122 -7.73 -11.08 1.95
CA TYR A 122 -8.26 -10.02 2.82
C TYR A 122 -8.88 -10.55 4.13
N GLY A 123 -8.81 -11.85 4.39
CA GLY A 123 -9.41 -12.48 5.59
C GLY A 123 -8.97 -11.85 6.91
N GLY A 124 -7.78 -11.27 6.96
CA GLY A 124 -7.27 -10.54 8.12
C GLY A 124 -8.10 -9.32 8.51
N PHE A 125 -8.70 -8.63 7.54
CA PHE A 125 -9.49 -7.41 7.76
C PHE A 125 -10.92 -7.68 8.26
N VAL A 126 -11.39 -8.92 8.18
CA VAL A 126 -12.73 -9.34 8.67
C VAL A 126 -12.65 -10.32 9.84
N ARG A 127 -11.44 -10.60 10.34
CA ARG A 127 -11.20 -11.63 11.37
C ARG A 127 -11.95 -11.38 12.69
N ALA A 128 -12.15 -10.11 13.04
CA ALA A 128 -12.85 -9.74 14.26
C ALA A 128 -14.35 -10.03 14.19
N ILE A 129 -14.92 -10.11 12.98
CA ILE A 129 -16.35 -10.31 12.77
C ILE A 129 -16.71 -11.78 13.03
N LYS A 130 -17.58 -12.01 13.99
CA LYS A 130 -18.12 -13.35 14.30
C LYS A 130 -19.47 -13.58 13.63
N ARG A 131 -20.29 -12.54 13.54
CA ARG A 131 -21.63 -12.61 12.96
C ARG A 131 -21.99 -11.27 12.29
N VAL A 132 -22.62 -11.36 11.15
CA VAL A 132 -23.26 -10.23 10.49
C VAL A 132 -24.76 -10.33 10.70
N GLU A 133 -25.37 -9.25 11.18
CA GLU A 133 -26.82 -9.15 11.40
C GLU A 133 -27.39 -8.13 10.42
N ILE A 134 -28.34 -8.55 9.60
CA ILE A 134 -29.11 -7.68 8.73
C ILE A 134 -30.29 -7.17 9.54
N VAL A 135 -30.26 -5.90 9.95
CA VAL A 135 -31.34 -5.27 10.71
C VAL A 135 -32.50 -4.87 9.78
N ASP A 136 -32.14 -4.29 8.66
CA ASP A 136 -33.01 -3.93 7.54
C ASP A 136 -32.19 -3.84 6.24
N PRO A 137 -32.80 -3.62 5.05
CA PRO A 137 -32.04 -3.57 3.79
C PRO A 137 -30.90 -2.56 3.74
N LEU A 138 -30.91 -1.53 4.59
CA LEU A 138 -29.90 -0.44 4.63
C LEU A 138 -29.18 -0.33 5.99
N THR A 139 -29.33 -1.32 6.87
CA THR A 139 -28.65 -1.34 8.17
C THR A 139 -28.07 -2.71 8.45
N VAL A 140 -26.77 -2.75 8.73
CA VAL A 140 -26.05 -3.97 9.09
C VAL A 140 -25.33 -3.78 10.42
N ARG A 141 -25.30 -4.83 11.26
CA ARG A 141 -24.50 -4.90 12.48
C ARG A 141 -23.44 -5.98 12.38
N PHE A 142 -22.24 -5.63 12.78
CA PHE A 142 -21.13 -6.56 12.93
C PHE A 142 -20.94 -6.87 14.42
N HIS A 143 -21.06 -8.13 14.78
CA HIS A 143 -20.80 -8.62 16.13
C HIS A 143 -19.39 -9.17 16.20
N THR A 144 -18.62 -8.72 17.19
CA THR A 144 -17.25 -9.15 17.46
C THR A 144 -17.18 -9.89 18.79
N GLU A 145 -16.12 -10.65 19.04
CA GLU A 145 -15.92 -11.36 20.31
C GLU A 145 -15.42 -10.41 21.41
N GLU A 146 -14.55 -9.48 21.00
CA GLU A 146 -13.98 -8.44 21.85
C GLU A 146 -14.19 -7.07 21.19
N PRO A 147 -14.03 -5.94 21.92
CA PRO A 147 -14.08 -4.62 21.32
C PRO A 147 -13.11 -4.51 20.14
N ALA A 148 -13.59 -4.04 19.01
CA ALA A 148 -12.82 -3.95 17.75
C ALA A 148 -12.84 -2.52 17.17
N PRO A 149 -12.12 -1.56 17.77
CA PRO A 149 -12.12 -0.16 17.35
C PRO A 149 -11.60 0.03 15.91
N LEU A 150 -10.78 -0.89 15.41
CA LEU A 150 -10.22 -0.85 14.07
C LEU A 150 -11.17 -1.32 12.97
N LEU A 151 -12.32 -1.92 13.33
CA LEU A 151 -13.20 -2.54 12.35
C LEU A 151 -13.62 -1.61 11.21
N PRO A 152 -14.01 -0.33 11.43
CA PRO A 152 -14.31 0.58 10.33
C PRO A 152 -13.12 0.78 9.39
N THR A 153 -11.93 1.01 9.93
CA THR A 153 -10.70 1.20 9.16
C THR A 153 -10.28 -0.06 8.41
N GLU A 154 -10.45 -1.25 9.00
CA GLU A 154 -10.17 -2.54 8.37
C GLU A 154 -11.13 -2.79 7.20
N LEU A 155 -12.43 -2.49 7.36
CA LEU A 155 -13.43 -2.58 6.28
C LEU A 155 -13.16 -1.61 5.12
N GLY A 156 -12.40 -0.55 5.34
CA GLY A 156 -11.84 0.32 4.29
C GLY A 156 -10.84 -0.37 3.35
N SER A 157 -10.47 -1.63 3.62
CA SER A 157 -9.67 -2.46 2.72
C SER A 157 -10.50 -3.47 1.93
N VAL A 158 -11.77 -3.70 2.30
CA VAL A 158 -12.63 -4.74 1.75
C VAL A 158 -13.61 -4.16 0.74
N ALA A 159 -13.43 -4.48 -0.52
CA ALA A 159 -14.39 -4.13 -1.59
C ALA A 159 -15.68 -4.93 -1.41
N ILE A 160 -16.84 -4.28 -1.54
CA ILE A 160 -18.13 -4.94 -1.49
C ILE A 160 -18.47 -5.52 -2.87
N ILE A 161 -18.88 -6.78 -2.89
CA ILE A 161 -19.28 -7.49 -4.10
C ILE A 161 -20.75 -7.86 -4.07
N SER A 162 -21.35 -7.98 -5.25
CA SER A 162 -22.74 -8.36 -5.40
C SER A 162 -22.96 -9.83 -5.08
N LYS A 163 -23.98 -10.13 -4.27
CA LYS A 163 -24.42 -11.51 -3.98
C LYS A 163 -24.94 -12.19 -5.23
N HIS A 164 -25.78 -11.51 -6.02
CA HIS A 164 -26.49 -12.11 -7.15
C HIS A 164 -25.61 -12.56 -8.32
N VAL A 165 -24.38 -11.99 -8.48
CA VAL A 165 -23.42 -12.47 -9.47
C VAL A 165 -22.19 -13.12 -8.84
N GLY A 166 -21.94 -12.84 -7.56
CA GLY A 166 -20.77 -13.36 -6.83
C GLY A 166 -20.99 -14.74 -6.22
N GLU A 167 -22.26 -15.16 -6.02
CA GLU A 167 -22.58 -16.47 -5.46
C GLU A 167 -22.12 -17.58 -6.42
N GLY A 168 -21.20 -18.44 -5.95
CA GLY A 168 -20.56 -19.46 -6.78
C GLY A 168 -19.52 -18.96 -7.78
N ALA A 169 -19.28 -17.66 -7.88
CA ALA A 169 -18.31 -17.10 -8.82
C ALA A 169 -16.87 -17.40 -8.39
N THR A 170 -16.08 -17.83 -9.35
CA THR A 170 -14.65 -18.06 -9.21
C THR A 170 -13.83 -16.79 -9.50
N THR A 171 -12.54 -16.79 -9.16
CA THR A 171 -11.62 -15.69 -9.55
C THR A 171 -11.59 -15.50 -11.08
N GLU A 172 -11.73 -16.59 -11.86
CA GLU A 172 -11.77 -16.49 -13.32
C GLU A 172 -13.06 -15.82 -13.83
N ASP A 173 -14.21 -16.01 -13.17
CA ASP A 173 -15.45 -15.29 -13.50
C ASP A 173 -15.28 -13.76 -13.28
N TYR A 174 -14.48 -13.34 -12.29
CA TYR A 174 -14.10 -11.92 -12.13
C TYR A 174 -13.14 -11.48 -13.22
N ASN A 175 -12.10 -12.26 -13.52
CA ASN A 175 -11.09 -11.93 -14.54
C ASN A 175 -11.68 -11.85 -15.95
N SER A 176 -12.68 -12.68 -16.28
CA SER A 176 -13.41 -12.62 -17.55
C SER A 176 -14.42 -11.47 -17.64
N GLY A 177 -14.66 -10.77 -16.53
CA GLY A 177 -15.65 -9.69 -16.45
C GLY A 177 -17.07 -10.14 -16.08
N LYS A 178 -17.37 -11.43 -16.12
CA LYS A 178 -18.70 -11.99 -15.83
C LYS A 178 -19.18 -11.64 -14.42
N ALA A 179 -18.29 -11.71 -13.41
CA ALA A 179 -18.59 -11.35 -12.02
C ALA A 179 -18.05 -9.98 -11.61
N ALA A 180 -17.38 -9.24 -12.50
CA ALA A 180 -16.83 -7.92 -12.22
C ALA A 180 -17.91 -6.82 -12.26
N ILE A 181 -19.03 -7.06 -11.58
CA ILE A 181 -20.18 -6.17 -11.43
C ILE A 181 -20.07 -5.49 -10.08
N GLY A 182 -19.65 -4.23 -10.08
CA GLY A 182 -19.42 -3.43 -8.88
C GLY A 182 -20.40 -2.29 -8.71
N THR A 183 -20.16 -1.46 -7.69
CA THR A 183 -20.86 -0.19 -7.43
C THR A 183 -19.94 1.01 -7.63
N GLY A 184 -18.72 0.77 -8.14
CA GLY A 184 -17.71 1.80 -8.36
C GLY A 184 -17.99 2.69 -9.55
N PRO A 185 -17.18 3.75 -9.75
CA PRO A 185 -17.40 4.74 -10.80
C PRO A 185 -17.17 4.24 -12.23
N TYR A 186 -16.56 3.08 -12.40
CA TYR A 186 -16.25 2.50 -13.69
C TYR A 186 -16.66 1.03 -13.80
N ARG A 187 -17.07 0.62 -15.01
CA ARG A 187 -17.32 -0.78 -15.39
C ARG A 187 -16.11 -1.33 -16.10
N LEU A 188 -15.79 -2.60 -15.86
CA LEU A 188 -14.78 -3.32 -16.64
C LEU A 188 -15.31 -3.57 -18.06
N THR A 189 -14.53 -3.20 -19.09
CA THR A 189 -14.84 -3.51 -20.48
C THR A 189 -13.88 -4.50 -21.12
N ALA A 190 -12.61 -4.52 -20.66
CA ALA A 190 -11.64 -5.52 -21.06
C ALA A 190 -10.54 -5.68 -19.98
N TYR A 191 -10.04 -6.89 -19.81
CA TYR A 191 -8.89 -7.19 -18.98
C TYR A 191 -7.97 -8.20 -19.67
N ARG A 192 -6.69 -7.86 -19.75
CA ARG A 192 -5.62 -8.76 -20.19
C ARG A 192 -4.51 -8.71 -19.16
N SER A 193 -4.34 -9.81 -18.43
CA SER A 193 -3.31 -9.91 -17.39
C SER A 193 -1.92 -9.60 -17.94
N GLY A 194 -1.16 -8.74 -17.22
CA GLY A 194 0.19 -8.34 -17.63
C GLY A 194 0.27 -7.44 -18.88
N ASP A 195 -0.85 -6.94 -19.39
CA ASP A 195 -0.90 -6.03 -20.55
C ASP A 195 -1.73 -4.80 -20.24
N ARG A 196 -3.07 -4.91 -20.27
CA ARG A 196 -3.95 -3.75 -20.14
C ARG A 196 -5.31 -4.07 -19.52
N THR A 197 -5.92 -3.04 -18.95
CA THR A 197 -7.31 -3.04 -18.47
C THR A 197 -8.03 -1.83 -19.00
N GLU A 198 -9.24 -2.02 -19.53
CA GLU A 198 -10.08 -0.97 -20.10
C GLU A 198 -11.34 -0.82 -19.26
N LEU A 199 -11.69 0.42 -18.96
CA LEU A 199 -12.83 0.78 -18.11
C LEU A 199 -13.70 1.81 -18.81
N ALA A 200 -15.02 1.73 -18.61
CA ALA A 200 -16.00 2.72 -19.06
C ALA A 200 -16.73 3.31 -17.84
N ARG A 201 -17.00 4.62 -17.86
CA ARG A 201 -17.68 5.34 -16.78
C ARG A 201 -19.07 4.74 -16.51
N PHE A 202 -19.44 4.70 -15.24
CA PHE A 202 -20.76 4.32 -14.78
C PHE A 202 -21.56 5.57 -14.38
N ASP A 203 -22.42 6.06 -15.27
CA ASP A 203 -23.12 7.34 -15.07
C ASP A 203 -24.13 7.32 -13.91
N ALA A 204 -24.55 6.13 -13.43
CA ALA A 204 -25.40 6.00 -12.25
C ALA A 204 -24.60 5.88 -10.91
N TYR A 205 -23.30 6.12 -10.93
CA TYR A 205 -22.46 6.14 -9.71
C TYR A 205 -22.94 7.17 -8.70
N LYS A 206 -23.03 6.77 -7.40
CA LYS A 206 -23.58 7.61 -6.33
C LYS A 206 -22.68 7.78 -5.10
N VAL A 207 -21.65 6.95 -4.95
CA VAL A 207 -20.81 6.95 -3.75
C VAL A 207 -19.87 8.15 -3.70
N GLY A 208 -19.61 8.79 -4.83
CA GLY A 208 -18.78 9.96 -4.97
C GLY A 208 -19.22 10.87 -6.12
N PRO A 209 -18.43 11.89 -6.46
CA PRO A 209 -18.72 12.78 -7.57
C PRO A 209 -18.67 12.04 -8.92
N MET A 210 -19.37 12.59 -9.92
CA MET A 210 -19.30 12.12 -11.31
C MET A 210 -17.87 12.26 -11.84
N GLU A 211 -17.35 11.18 -12.41
CA GLU A 211 -16.00 11.16 -12.96
C GLU A 211 -15.92 11.84 -14.33
N PRO A 212 -14.84 12.60 -14.60
CA PRO A 212 -14.72 13.35 -15.85
C PRO A 212 -14.41 12.44 -17.07
N TRP A 213 -13.78 11.28 -16.84
CA TRP A 213 -13.29 10.41 -17.88
C TRP A 213 -14.36 9.40 -18.30
N GLU A 214 -14.74 9.39 -19.58
CA GLU A 214 -15.68 8.39 -20.12
C GLU A 214 -15.04 7.02 -20.26
N LYS A 215 -13.72 6.99 -20.51
CA LYS A 215 -12.90 5.77 -20.63
C LYS A 215 -11.59 5.93 -19.89
N VAL A 216 -11.13 4.85 -19.26
CA VAL A 216 -9.83 4.78 -18.63
C VAL A 216 -9.11 3.51 -19.10
N ASN A 217 -7.89 3.68 -19.58
CA ASN A 217 -7.03 2.59 -20.02
C ASN A 217 -5.81 2.51 -19.09
N TYR A 218 -5.65 1.40 -18.41
CA TYR A 218 -4.42 1.05 -17.70
C TYR A 218 -3.53 0.20 -18.59
N ARG A 219 -2.28 0.63 -18.80
CA ARG A 219 -1.24 -0.13 -19.50
C ARG A 219 -0.14 -0.51 -18.53
N PHE A 220 0.17 -1.79 -18.44
CA PHE A 220 1.34 -2.23 -17.70
C PHE A 220 2.62 -1.95 -18.50
N ILE A 221 3.53 -1.17 -17.92
CA ILE A 221 4.83 -0.81 -18.49
C ILE A 221 5.88 -1.01 -17.39
N GLY A 222 6.32 -2.26 -17.21
CA GLY A 222 7.21 -2.66 -16.13
C GLY A 222 8.64 -2.10 -16.24
N ASN A 223 9.09 -1.80 -17.46
CA ASN A 223 10.40 -1.16 -17.66
C ASN A 223 10.32 0.34 -17.38
N ASP A 224 11.14 0.83 -16.47
CA ASP A 224 11.17 2.22 -16.01
C ASP A 224 11.41 3.23 -17.14
N GLY A 225 12.43 3.01 -17.96
CA GLY A 225 12.75 3.89 -19.08
C GLY A 225 11.65 3.92 -20.15
N ALA A 226 11.03 2.77 -20.44
CA ALA A 226 9.90 2.69 -21.38
C ALA A 226 8.67 3.41 -20.82
N ARG A 227 8.44 3.35 -19.50
CA ARG A 227 7.31 4.04 -18.84
C ARG A 227 7.50 5.56 -18.90
N THR A 228 8.68 6.06 -18.61
CA THR A 228 9.04 7.48 -18.77
C THR A 228 8.91 7.93 -20.24
N ALA A 229 9.41 7.13 -21.19
CA ALA A 229 9.30 7.44 -22.62
C ALA A 229 7.84 7.50 -23.11
N ALA A 230 6.97 6.60 -22.64
CA ALA A 230 5.54 6.60 -22.98
C ALA A 230 4.82 7.88 -22.50
N LEU A 231 5.19 8.42 -21.34
CA LEU A 231 4.68 9.72 -20.87
C LEU A 231 5.15 10.86 -21.77
N LEU A 232 6.45 10.91 -22.07
CA LEU A 232 7.05 12.00 -22.86
C LEU A 232 6.62 12.01 -24.33
N SER A 233 6.30 10.83 -24.91
CA SER A 233 5.75 10.70 -26.28
C SER A 233 4.25 11.03 -26.35
N GLY A 234 3.55 10.96 -25.21
CA GLY A 234 2.09 11.13 -25.16
C GLY A 234 1.29 9.86 -25.41
N ASP A 235 1.94 8.69 -25.37
CA ASP A 235 1.26 7.39 -25.43
C ASP A 235 0.42 7.10 -24.19
N VAL A 236 0.80 7.71 -23.05
CA VAL A 236 0.03 7.75 -21.81
C VAL A 236 -0.03 9.19 -21.29
N ASP A 237 -1.09 9.50 -20.55
CA ASP A 237 -1.34 10.83 -19.99
C ASP A 237 -0.75 10.97 -18.58
N MET A 238 -0.57 9.83 -17.90
CA MET A 238 -0.05 9.73 -16.53
C MET A 238 0.74 8.45 -16.35
N ILE A 239 1.77 8.51 -15.49
CA ILE A 239 2.48 7.32 -15.00
C ILE A 239 2.53 7.33 -13.46
N ASP A 240 2.53 6.14 -12.87
CA ASP A 240 2.89 5.92 -11.47
C ASP A 240 4.35 5.46 -11.35
N GLN A 241 4.81 5.31 -10.10
CA GLN A 241 6.14 4.78 -9.79
C GLN A 241 7.23 5.42 -10.66
N VAL A 242 7.24 6.77 -10.70
CA VAL A 242 8.27 7.51 -11.44
C VAL A 242 9.65 7.05 -10.97
N PRO A 243 10.54 6.61 -11.90
CA PRO A 243 11.88 6.18 -11.52
C PRO A 243 12.65 7.30 -10.82
N THR A 244 13.34 6.99 -9.73
CA THR A 244 14.09 8.00 -8.97
C THR A 244 15.14 8.70 -9.83
N SER A 245 15.80 7.94 -10.74
CA SER A 245 16.78 8.47 -11.71
C SER A 245 16.21 9.48 -12.70
N ASP A 246 14.89 9.44 -12.93
CA ASP A 246 14.23 10.29 -13.92
C ASP A 246 13.51 11.48 -13.27
N ALA A 247 13.24 11.41 -11.95
CA ALA A 247 12.42 12.38 -11.24
C ALA A 247 12.94 13.82 -11.38
N GLU A 248 14.24 14.06 -11.17
CA GLU A 248 14.84 15.40 -11.31
C GLU A 248 14.74 15.93 -12.74
N LYS A 249 14.94 15.06 -13.74
CA LYS A 249 14.84 15.42 -15.16
C LYS A 249 13.41 15.76 -15.54
N LEU A 250 12.44 14.96 -15.10
CA LEU A 250 11.02 15.18 -15.36
C LEU A 250 10.51 16.44 -14.65
N GLU A 251 11.00 16.77 -13.46
CA GLU A 251 10.62 17.98 -12.72
C GLU A 251 11.02 19.27 -13.46
N LYS A 252 12.10 19.20 -14.27
CA LYS A 252 12.59 20.30 -15.11
C LYS A 252 11.97 20.32 -16.52
N ASP A 253 11.23 19.30 -16.90
CA ASP A 253 10.62 19.20 -18.23
C ASP A 253 9.28 19.96 -18.28
N ALA A 254 9.21 21.01 -19.10
CA ALA A 254 8.01 21.87 -19.22
C ALA A 254 6.75 21.13 -19.74
N ARG A 255 6.88 19.90 -20.22
CA ARG A 255 5.78 19.07 -20.73
C ARG A 255 5.13 18.20 -19.64
N VAL A 256 5.67 18.19 -18.43
CA VAL A 256 5.32 17.23 -17.36
C VAL A 256 5.06 17.97 -16.06
N HIS A 257 4.19 17.41 -15.22
CA HIS A 257 4.03 17.75 -13.81
C HIS A 257 4.32 16.54 -12.95
N LEU A 258 5.09 16.72 -11.87
CA LEU A 258 5.32 15.70 -10.84
C LEU A 258 4.45 15.95 -9.62
N TYR A 259 3.90 14.86 -9.08
CA TYR A 259 3.10 14.85 -7.85
C TYR A 259 3.75 13.92 -6.85
N LYS A 260 4.02 14.42 -5.65
CA LYS A 260 4.76 13.71 -4.60
C LYS A 260 3.98 13.75 -3.30
N ILE A 261 3.95 12.64 -2.56
CA ILE A 261 3.41 12.57 -1.20
C ILE A 261 4.22 11.56 -0.38
N LEU A 262 4.42 11.85 0.90
CA LEU A 262 5.01 10.87 1.81
C LEU A 262 4.06 9.68 1.97
N GLY A 263 4.53 8.50 1.59
CA GLY A 263 3.71 7.29 1.56
C GLY A 263 3.63 6.58 2.91
N LEU A 264 2.76 5.59 2.99
CA LEU A 264 2.60 4.72 4.17
C LEU A 264 3.60 3.55 4.22
N ARG A 265 4.59 3.51 3.32
CA ARG A 265 5.56 2.42 3.27
C ARG A 265 6.89 2.80 3.90
N VAL A 266 7.26 2.07 4.95
CA VAL A 266 8.60 2.12 5.55
C VAL A 266 9.48 1.01 5.00
N ILE A 267 10.76 1.30 4.80
CA ILE A 267 11.82 0.33 4.52
C ILE A 267 12.68 0.19 5.77
N TYR A 268 13.00 -1.03 6.16
CA TYR A 268 13.67 -1.35 7.42
C TYR A 268 14.50 -2.62 7.33
N LEU A 269 15.37 -2.84 8.33
CA LEU A 269 16.06 -4.11 8.50
C LEU A 269 15.37 -4.96 9.55
N ILE A 270 15.38 -6.28 9.32
CA ILE A 270 14.81 -7.31 10.20
C ILE A 270 15.94 -8.19 10.69
N SER A 271 16.08 -8.31 12.02
CA SER A 271 17.02 -9.23 12.67
C SER A 271 16.37 -10.60 12.89
N ASP A 272 17.19 -11.64 12.96
CA ASP A 272 16.77 -12.98 13.40
C ASP A 272 16.74 -13.07 14.91
N PHE A 273 15.56 -13.14 15.48
CA PHE A 273 15.32 -13.38 16.91
C PHE A 273 14.96 -14.84 17.22
N SER A 274 14.83 -15.68 16.19
CA SER A 274 14.37 -17.06 16.36
C SER A 274 15.42 -17.99 16.93
N ARG A 275 16.70 -17.68 16.72
CA ARG A 275 17.83 -18.53 17.09
C ARG A 275 18.63 -17.93 18.25
N GLN A 276 18.76 -18.72 19.32
CA GLN A 276 19.46 -18.27 20.54
C GLN A 276 20.97 -18.51 20.45
N GLU A 277 21.39 -19.69 19.93
CA GLU A 277 22.79 -20.10 19.90
C GLU A 277 23.60 -19.43 18.80
N SER A 278 23.20 -19.63 17.54
CA SER A 278 23.84 -19.00 16.40
C SER A 278 22.84 -18.76 15.31
N THR A 279 23.07 -17.75 14.48
CA THR A 279 22.25 -17.45 13.31
C THR A 279 23.08 -17.68 12.04
N PRO A 280 22.50 -18.17 10.93
CA PRO A 280 23.25 -18.37 9.70
C PRO A 280 23.83 -17.04 9.19
N PHE A 281 24.89 -17.11 8.37
CA PHE A 281 25.49 -15.92 7.74
C PHE A 281 26.12 -14.89 8.70
N ILE A 282 26.30 -15.22 9.99
CA ILE A 282 27.11 -14.46 10.95
C ILE A 282 28.22 -15.33 11.49
N THR A 283 29.47 -14.91 11.27
CA THR A 283 30.67 -15.65 11.69
C THR A 283 31.75 -14.70 12.21
N ASP A 284 32.69 -15.26 12.97
CA ASP A 284 33.91 -14.56 13.33
C ASP A 284 34.87 -14.37 12.13
N ALA A 285 36.02 -13.77 12.35
CA ALA A 285 37.02 -13.55 11.31
C ALA A 285 37.54 -14.85 10.65
N ALA A 286 37.54 -15.96 11.40
CA ALA A 286 37.97 -17.28 10.94
C ALA A 286 36.85 -18.05 10.19
N GLY A 287 35.62 -17.51 10.15
CA GLY A 287 34.46 -18.14 9.51
C GLY A 287 33.70 -19.11 10.44
N LYS A 288 34.01 -19.13 11.75
CA LYS A 288 33.27 -19.92 12.72
C LYS A 288 31.97 -19.23 13.13
N PRO A 289 30.83 -19.95 13.25
CA PRO A 289 29.59 -19.38 13.76
C PRO A 289 29.78 -18.74 15.15
N ILE A 290 29.18 -17.57 15.34
CA ILE A 290 29.19 -16.86 16.62
C ILE A 290 28.03 -17.34 17.48
N SER A 291 28.31 -17.68 18.75
CA SER A 291 27.32 -18.03 19.76
C SER A 291 27.61 -17.26 21.05
N PRO A 292 26.58 -16.69 21.71
CA PRO A 292 25.18 -16.63 21.28
C PRO A 292 24.99 -15.72 20.06
N ASN A 293 23.80 -15.79 19.45
CA ASN A 293 23.42 -14.95 18.29
C ASN A 293 23.60 -13.46 18.62
N PRO A 294 24.53 -12.74 17.98
CA PRO A 294 24.83 -11.36 18.32
C PRO A 294 23.66 -10.37 18.07
N LEU A 295 22.71 -10.73 17.19
CA LEU A 295 21.55 -9.88 16.91
C LEU A 295 20.54 -9.82 18.08
N LEU A 296 20.65 -10.71 19.06
CA LEU A 296 19.84 -10.69 20.28
C LEU A 296 20.33 -9.62 21.28
N ASP A 297 21.59 -9.19 21.18
CA ASP A 297 22.11 -8.12 22.02
C ASP A 297 21.64 -6.76 21.51
N LEU A 298 20.90 -6.02 22.34
CA LEU A 298 20.40 -4.69 22.00
C LEU A 298 21.53 -3.71 21.65
N ARG A 299 22.73 -3.86 22.26
CA ARG A 299 23.91 -3.03 21.95
C ARG A 299 24.35 -3.23 20.50
N VAL A 300 24.31 -4.47 20.01
CA VAL A 300 24.62 -4.78 18.61
C VAL A 300 23.56 -4.17 17.68
N ARG A 301 22.26 -4.33 17.97
CA ARG A 301 21.21 -3.71 17.16
C ARG A 301 21.30 -2.18 17.15
N LYS A 302 21.61 -1.56 18.30
CA LYS A 302 21.85 -0.11 18.39
C LYS A 302 23.08 0.29 17.56
N ALA A 303 24.17 -0.46 17.61
CA ALA A 303 25.37 -0.21 16.79
C ALA A 303 25.06 -0.30 15.30
N LEU A 304 24.30 -1.32 14.86
CA LEU A 304 23.82 -1.40 13.46
C LEU A 304 23.00 -0.18 13.08
N SER A 305 22.07 0.25 13.94
CA SER A 305 21.23 1.42 13.66
C SER A 305 22.04 2.73 13.58
N MET A 306 23.01 2.93 14.51
CA MET A 306 23.89 4.11 14.54
C MET A 306 24.90 4.15 13.39
N ALA A 307 25.27 3.00 12.83
CA ALA A 307 26.16 2.91 11.68
C ALA A 307 25.51 3.37 10.38
N ILE A 308 24.18 3.51 10.32
CA ILE A 308 23.42 3.83 9.10
C ILE A 308 23.23 5.33 8.96
N ASP A 309 23.82 5.92 7.92
CA ASP A 309 23.58 7.29 7.48
C ASP A 309 22.31 7.34 6.62
N ARG A 310 21.17 7.59 7.28
CA ARG A 310 19.84 7.63 6.64
C ARG A 310 19.69 8.80 5.68
N GLU A 311 20.33 9.93 5.99
CA GLU A 311 20.34 11.11 5.11
C GLU A 311 21.08 10.82 3.80
N ALA A 312 22.24 10.15 3.88
CA ALA A 312 22.97 9.74 2.68
C ALA A 312 22.18 8.72 1.84
N ILE A 313 21.42 7.81 2.48
CA ILE A 313 20.55 6.88 1.76
C ILE A 313 19.45 7.64 1.04
N THR A 314 18.73 8.54 1.71
CA THR A 314 17.57 9.22 1.12
C THR A 314 17.97 10.22 0.04
N THR A 315 19.12 10.89 0.20
CA THR A 315 19.58 11.88 -0.78
C THR A 315 20.32 11.27 -1.97
N ARG A 316 21.19 10.26 -1.75
CA ARG A 316 22.09 9.72 -2.78
C ARG A 316 21.63 8.41 -3.39
N VAL A 317 20.97 7.55 -2.62
CA VAL A 317 20.47 6.26 -3.11
C VAL A 317 19.05 6.41 -3.62
N MET A 318 18.20 7.11 -2.84
CA MET A 318 16.79 7.33 -3.18
C MET A 318 16.53 8.61 -3.98
N GLU A 319 17.57 9.43 -4.18
CA GLU A 319 17.50 10.64 -5.03
C GLU A 319 16.32 11.56 -4.63
N GLY A 320 16.05 11.66 -3.30
CA GLY A 320 14.95 12.45 -2.74
C GLY A 320 13.59 11.77 -2.73
N ALA A 321 13.44 10.55 -3.26
CA ALA A 321 12.20 9.78 -3.22
C ALA A 321 12.00 9.01 -1.89
N ALA A 322 12.56 9.50 -0.80
CA ALA A 322 12.37 8.96 0.54
C ALA A 322 12.71 10.01 1.61
N GLN A 323 12.23 9.79 2.83
CA GLN A 323 12.58 10.58 4.02
C GLN A 323 13.11 9.67 5.14
N PRO A 324 14.17 10.06 5.88
CA PRO A 324 14.66 9.32 7.03
C PRO A 324 13.54 9.11 8.06
N THR A 325 13.45 7.92 8.65
CA THR A 325 12.46 7.67 9.69
C THR A 325 13.01 6.82 10.84
N GLY A 326 12.45 7.03 12.04
CA GLY A 326 12.69 6.21 13.23
C GLY A 326 11.53 5.25 13.54
N GLN A 327 10.44 5.32 12.78
CA GLN A 327 9.24 4.50 12.97
C GLN A 327 8.60 4.18 11.62
N TRP A 328 7.48 3.44 11.64
CA TRP A 328 6.87 2.88 10.41
C TRP A 328 5.70 3.68 9.82
N LEU A 329 5.39 4.82 10.40
CA LEU A 329 4.33 5.70 9.89
C LEU A 329 4.85 7.12 9.63
N PRO A 330 4.25 7.84 8.69
CA PRO A 330 4.50 9.26 8.48
C PRO A 330 3.85 10.12 9.57
N PRO A 331 4.31 11.36 9.77
CA PRO A 331 3.66 12.35 10.63
C PRO A 331 2.17 12.51 10.30
N GLY A 332 1.34 12.64 11.34
CA GLY A 332 -0.11 12.80 11.22
C GLY A 332 -0.91 11.50 11.15
N ALA A 333 -0.26 10.35 10.94
CA ALA A 333 -0.94 9.06 11.00
C ALA A 333 -1.30 8.69 12.45
N PHE A 334 -2.39 7.94 12.63
CA PHE A 334 -2.85 7.53 13.96
C PHE A 334 -1.83 6.58 14.63
N GLY A 335 -1.43 6.91 15.85
CA GLY A 335 -0.36 6.21 16.58
C GLY A 335 1.07 6.67 16.22
N TYR A 336 1.25 7.65 15.30
CA TYR A 336 2.55 8.27 15.09
C TYR A 336 3.05 8.94 16.38
N ASN A 337 4.26 8.59 16.81
CA ASN A 337 4.85 9.19 18.00
C ASN A 337 5.88 10.28 17.61
N PRO A 338 5.61 11.57 17.88
CA PRO A 338 6.50 12.66 17.48
C PRO A 338 7.85 12.67 18.22
N ASP A 339 7.96 11.97 19.34
CA ASP A 339 9.20 11.88 20.12
C ASP A 339 10.17 10.81 19.59
N VAL A 340 9.67 9.89 18.74
CA VAL A 340 10.51 8.88 18.08
C VAL A 340 11.16 9.47 16.84
N LYS A 341 12.45 9.74 16.94
CA LYS A 341 13.28 10.28 15.85
C LYS A 341 14.12 9.18 15.20
N PRO A 342 14.58 9.36 13.96
CA PRO A 342 15.59 8.50 13.37
C PRO A 342 16.82 8.42 14.25
N THR A 343 17.39 7.22 14.41
CA THR A 343 18.67 7.06 15.11
C THR A 343 19.73 7.94 14.45
N ALA A 344 20.42 8.75 15.25
CA ALA A 344 21.50 9.61 14.76
C ALA A 344 22.66 8.76 14.21
N TYR A 345 23.22 9.20 13.08
CA TYR A 345 24.41 8.60 12.51
C TYR A 345 25.63 8.89 13.39
N ASP A 346 26.15 7.86 14.05
CA ASP A 346 27.36 7.92 14.88
C ASP A 346 28.17 6.62 14.71
N PRO A 347 29.05 6.55 13.69
CA PRO A 347 29.86 5.35 13.46
C PRO A 347 30.89 5.10 14.58
N ASN A 348 31.33 6.13 15.30
CA ASN A 348 32.23 5.96 16.44
C ASN A 348 31.50 5.40 17.66
N GLY A 349 30.29 5.86 17.93
CA GLY A 349 29.40 5.27 18.94
C GLY A 349 29.03 3.82 18.59
N ALA A 350 28.79 3.52 17.33
CA ALA A 350 28.55 2.15 16.87
C ALA A 350 29.74 1.22 17.18
N LYS A 351 30.97 1.66 16.88
CA LYS A 351 32.19 0.88 17.23
C LYS A 351 32.33 0.65 18.73
N ARG A 352 32.05 1.68 19.57
CA ARG A 352 32.09 1.52 21.03
C ARG A 352 31.07 0.48 21.50
N LEU A 353 29.83 0.55 21.03
CA LEU A 353 28.81 -0.42 21.41
C LEU A 353 29.14 -1.84 20.96
N LEU A 354 29.73 -2.02 19.77
CA LEU A 354 30.21 -3.33 19.31
C LEU A 354 31.31 -3.87 20.23
N ALA A 355 32.27 -3.03 20.64
CA ALA A 355 33.32 -3.43 21.56
C ALA A 355 32.77 -3.82 22.96
N GLU A 356 31.82 -3.04 23.49
CA GLU A 356 31.11 -3.33 24.77
C GLU A 356 30.28 -4.62 24.68
N ALA A 357 29.77 -4.95 23.49
CA ALA A 357 29.06 -6.20 23.21
C ALA A 357 29.99 -7.42 23.01
N GLY A 358 31.33 -7.22 23.07
CA GLY A 358 32.30 -8.28 22.88
C GLY A 358 32.85 -8.42 21.46
N PHE A 359 32.55 -7.47 20.55
CA PHE A 359 32.97 -7.47 19.16
C PHE A 359 33.86 -6.28 18.79
N PRO A 360 35.04 -6.07 19.47
CA PRO A 360 35.89 -4.89 19.22
C PRO A 360 36.43 -4.83 17.78
N ASN A 361 36.54 -5.97 17.11
CA ASN A 361 36.99 -6.09 15.72
C ASN A 361 35.83 -6.39 14.75
N GLY A 362 34.57 -6.28 15.24
CA GLY A 362 33.39 -6.65 14.47
C GLY A 362 33.26 -8.15 14.20
N PHE A 363 32.52 -8.48 13.13
CA PHE A 363 32.26 -9.85 12.68
C PHE A 363 31.93 -9.87 11.19
N LYS A 364 31.78 -11.06 10.59
CA LYS A 364 31.33 -11.23 9.20
C LYS A 364 29.81 -11.39 9.16
N LEU A 365 29.18 -10.77 8.19
CA LEU A 365 27.71 -10.75 7.99
C LEU A 365 27.37 -10.86 6.50
N VAL A 366 26.33 -11.62 6.13
CA VAL A 366 25.66 -11.48 4.85
C VAL A 366 24.34 -10.75 5.05
N LEU A 367 24.20 -9.58 4.41
CA LEU A 367 22.98 -8.80 4.39
C LEU A 367 22.15 -9.18 3.16
N HIS A 368 20.95 -9.68 3.41
CA HIS A 368 20.04 -10.11 2.35
C HIS A 368 18.98 -9.03 2.04
N GLY A 369 18.49 -9.02 0.79
CA GLY A 369 17.37 -8.19 0.39
C GLY A 369 16.84 -8.55 -0.98
N PRO A 370 15.66 -8.03 -1.36
CA PRO A 370 15.16 -8.12 -2.71
C PRO A 370 15.93 -7.18 -3.65
N ASN A 371 15.76 -7.37 -4.97
CA ASN A 371 16.36 -6.53 -6.01
C ASN A 371 15.34 -6.01 -7.04
N ASP A 372 14.07 -6.36 -6.89
CA ASP A 372 12.98 -6.04 -7.82
C ASP A 372 11.63 -5.78 -7.11
N ARG A 373 11.66 -5.45 -5.80
CA ARG A 373 10.44 -5.25 -5.00
C ARG A 373 10.19 -3.81 -4.59
N TYR A 374 11.23 -3.09 -4.16
CA TYR A 374 11.14 -1.71 -3.68
C TYR A 374 12.04 -0.81 -4.52
N PRO A 375 11.71 0.49 -4.68
CA PRO A 375 12.62 1.42 -5.34
C PRO A 375 14.03 1.35 -4.76
N ASN A 376 15.03 1.11 -5.61
CA ASN A 376 16.46 1.06 -5.25
C ASN A 376 16.83 0.09 -4.11
N ASP A 377 16.08 -0.99 -3.90
CA ASP A 377 16.30 -1.94 -2.80
C ASP A 377 17.72 -2.57 -2.81
N ALA A 378 18.20 -3.05 -3.95
CA ALA A 378 19.56 -3.58 -4.08
C ALA A 378 20.63 -2.50 -3.81
N ARG A 379 20.44 -1.27 -4.28
CA ARG A 379 21.35 -0.13 -4.00
C ARG A 379 21.34 0.23 -2.51
N THR A 380 20.18 0.16 -1.87
CA THR A 380 20.01 0.44 -0.44
C THR A 380 20.79 -0.56 0.42
N ILE A 381 20.65 -1.87 0.17
CA ILE A 381 21.41 -2.86 0.97
C ILE A 381 22.91 -2.79 0.71
N GLN A 382 23.35 -2.46 -0.51
CA GLN A 382 24.77 -2.22 -0.81
C GLN A 382 25.32 -1.02 -0.04
N ALA A 383 24.58 0.09 0.04
CA ALA A 383 24.97 1.26 0.81
C ALA A 383 25.07 0.93 2.31
N VAL A 384 24.06 0.22 2.87
CA VAL A 384 24.06 -0.22 4.27
C VAL A 384 25.24 -1.14 4.56
N ALA A 385 25.55 -2.10 3.68
CA ALA A 385 26.69 -3.01 3.83
C ALA A 385 28.03 -2.27 3.88
N GLN A 386 28.21 -1.25 3.04
CA GLN A 386 29.40 -0.39 3.10
C GLN A 386 29.51 0.38 4.43
N MET A 387 28.38 0.87 4.95
CA MET A 387 28.32 1.56 6.23
C MET A 387 28.67 0.61 7.40
N PHE A 388 28.18 -0.61 7.39
CA PHE A 388 28.53 -1.64 8.37
C PHE A 388 30.02 -2.01 8.31
N THR A 389 30.59 -2.11 7.12
CA THR A 389 32.00 -2.40 6.93
C THR A 389 32.89 -1.31 7.53
N ARG A 390 32.49 -0.03 7.48
CA ARG A 390 33.22 1.09 8.11
C ARG A 390 33.30 1.02 9.63
N VAL A 391 32.35 0.31 10.26
CA VAL A 391 32.35 0.12 11.73
C VAL A 391 32.92 -1.23 12.16
N GLY A 392 33.48 -2.00 11.22
CA GLY A 392 34.19 -3.28 11.49
C GLY A 392 33.35 -4.54 11.17
N ILE A 393 32.09 -4.39 10.79
CA ILE A 393 31.26 -5.55 10.40
C ILE A 393 31.50 -5.83 8.91
N GLN A 394 32.29 -6.85 8.61
CA GLN A 394 32.58 -7.26 7.22
C GLN A 394 31.33 -7.80 6.56
N THR A 395 30.66 -6.95 5.76
CA THR A 395 29.33 -7.24 5.24
C THR A 395 29.38 -7.57 3.76
N GLN A 396 28.91 -8.76 3.41
CA GLN A 396 28.58 -9.16 2.04
C GLN A 396 27.10 -8.93 1.77
N VAL A 397 26.73 -8.74 0.50
CA VAL A 397 25.34 -8.53 0.07
C VAL A 397 24.89 -9.68 -0.81
N GLU A 398 23.73 -10.24 -0.50
CA GLU A 398 23.00 -11.17 -1.37
C GLU A 398 21.64 -10.54 -1.74
N ALA A 399 21.56 -9.96 -2.95
CA ALA A 399 20.34 -9.39 -3.50
C ALA A 399 19.63 -10.43 -4.37
N LEU A 400 18.35 -10.71 -4.10
CA LEU A 400 17.57 -11.79 -4.69
C LEU A 400 16.32 -11.26 -5.39
N PRO A 401 15.87 -11.88 -6.48
CA PRO A 401 14.53 -11.63 -7.01
C PRO A 401 13.47 -11.91 -5.95
N TRP A 402 12.42 -11.07 -5.90
CA TRP A 402 11.36 -11.14 -4.88
C TRP A 402 10.74 -12.54 -4.77
N ALA A 403 10.55 -13.22 -5.90
CA ALA A 403 9.99 -14.57 -5.93
C ALA A 403 10.81 -15.57 -5.09
N SER A 404 12.14 -15.50 -5.14
CA SER A 404 13.03 -16.33 -4.34
C SER A 404 13.20 -15.80 -2.93
N TYR A 405 13.35 -14.47 -2.80
CA TYR A 405 13.53 -13.81 -1.52
C TYR A 405 12.34 -14.06 -0.57
N SER A 406 11.11 -13.89 -1.04
CA SER A 406 9.91 -14.02 -0.22
C SER A 406 9.74 -15.41 0.38
N VAL A 407 10.04 -16.46 -0.40
CA VAL A 407 9.97 -17.86 0.06
C VAL A 407 11.02 -18.13 1.15
N ARG A 408 12.28 -17.73 0.93
CA ARG A 408 13.37 -17.90 1.89
C ARG A 408 13.13 -17.08 3.17
N ASN A 409 12.59 -15.85 3.03
CA ASN A 409 12.20 -15.01 4.17
C ASN A 409 11.10 -15.66 5.02
N ALA A 410 10.07 -16.23 4.40
CA ALA A 410 9.00 -16.94 5.09
C ALA A 410 9.50 -18.18 5.84
N ARG A 411 10.55 -18.84 5.34
CA ARG A 411 11.25 -19.96 5.99
C ARG A 411 12.27 -19.52 7.05
N GLN A 412 12.43 -18.19 7.29
CA GLN A 412 13.37 -17.64 8.26
C GLN A 412 14.84 -18.04 7.98
N GLU A 413 15.23 -18.08 6.71
CA GLU A 413 16.58 -18.51 6.31
C GLU A 413 17.65 -17.44 6.51
N PHE A 414 17.27 -16.17 6.78
CA PHE A 414 18.17 -15.03 6.84
C PHE A 414 18.44 -14.55 8.27
N SER A 415 19.64 -14.01 8.53
CA SER A 415 20.00 -13.41 9.81
C SER A 415 19.64 -11.93 9.89
N LEU A 416 20.11 -11.13 8.94
CA LEU A 416 19.77 -9.73 8.80
C LEU A 416 19.33 -9.47 7.36
N ARG A 417 18.21 -8.77 7.19
CA ARG A 417 17.62 -8.56 5.86
C ARG A 417 16.80 -7.32 5.74
N LEU A 418 16.68 -6.80 4.50
CA LEU A 418 15.82 -5.69 4.16
C LEU A 418 14.37 -6.14 4.02
N GLY A 419 13.45 -5.39 4.63
CA GLY A 419 12.02 -5.51 4.45
C GLY A 419 11.35 -4.17 4.18
N GLY A 420 10.10 -4.23 3.77
CA GLY A 420 9.26 -3.06 3.62
C GLY A 420 7.83 -3.36 4.10
N TRP A 421 7.22 -2.40 4.76
CA TRP A 421 5.85 -2.50 5.27
C TRP A 421 5.02 -1.30 4.84
N GLY A 422 3.97 -1.54 4.05
CA GLY A 422 2.95 -0.55 3.75
C GLY A 422 1.78 -0.70 4.72
N SER A 423 1.39 0.36 5.43
CA SER A 423 0.27 0.27 6.34
C SER A 423 -1.05 0.10 5.58
N GLY A 424 -1.69 -1.06 5.75
CA GLY A 424 -3.00 -1.34 5.16
C GLY A 424 -4.14 -0.56 5.82
N THR A 425 -3.96 -0.05 7.03
CA THR A 425 -4.97 0.71 7.79
C THR A 425 -4.64 2.19 7.95
N GLY A 426 -3.40 2.61 7.69
CA GLY A 426 -2.93 3.97 7.99
C GLY A 426 -2.63 4.20 9.47
N GLU A 427 -2.68 3.16 10.31
CA GLU A 427 -2.44 3.22 11.76
C GLU A 427 -1.22 2.42 12.21
N ALA A 428 -0.65 2.76 13.37
CA ALA A 428 0.48 2.07 13.97
C ALA A 428 0.17 0.62 14.34
N SER A 429 -1.05 0.35 14.77
CA SER A 429 -1.53 -0.96 15.18
C SER A 429 -1.31 -2.05 14.13
N TYR A 430 -1.40 -1.72 12.84
CA TYR A 430 -1.24 -2.71 11.76
C TYR A 430 0.17 -3.33 11.76
N ALA A 431 1.20 -2.53 11.99
CA ALA A 431 2.57 -3.03 12.13
C ALA A 431 2.81 -3.67 13.51
N LEU A 432 2.29 -3.06 14.59
CA LEU A 432 2.42 -3.60 15.95
C LEU A 432 1.88 -5.03 16.06
N VAL A 433 0.75 -5.31 15.41
CA VAL A 433 0.14 -6.65 15.44
C VAL A 433 0.86 -7.62 14.47
N ASN A 434 1.22 -7.17 13.26
CA ASN A 434 1.61 -8.10 12.20
C ASN A 434 3.12 -8.32 12.04
N ILE A 435 3.96 -7.29 12.27
CA ILE A 435 5.43 -7.40 12.10
C ILE A 435 6.21 -7.33 13.41
N LEU A 436 5.62 -6.76 14.46
CA LEU A 436 6.26 -6.59 15.77
C LEU A 436 5.62 -7.45 16.88
N GLY A 437 4.35 -7.84 16.72
CA GLY A 437 3.68 -8.74 17.65
C GLY A 437 4.32 -10.13 17.66
N THR A 438 4.39 -10.76 18.81
CA THR A 438 4.85 -12.15 18.95
C THR A 438 4.02 -13.06 18.06
N PHE A 439 4.71 -13.94 17.33
CA PHE A 439 4.03 -14.88 16.44
C PHE A 439 3.17 -15.87 17.24
N ASP A 440 1.87 -15.76 17.07
CA ASP A 440 0.87 -16.66 17.68
C ASP A 440 -0.23 -16.96 16.65
N ARG A 441 -0.31 -18.23 16.22
CA ARG A 441 -1.28 -18.67 15.22
C ARG A 441 -2.72 -18.62 15.74
N ALA A 442 -2.95 -18.90 17.04
CA ALA A 442 -4.27 -18.89 17.64
C ALA A 442 -4.79 -17.46 17.81
N LYS A 443 -3.94 -16.55 18.25
CA LYS A 443 -4.24 -15.11 18.38
C LYS A 443 -4.15 -14.36 17.05
N ARG A 444 -3.64 -14.99 16.00
CA ARG A 444 -3.40 -14.40 14.66
C ARG A 444 -2.51 -13.14 14.72
N THR A 445 -1.54 -13.12 15.63
CA THR A 445 -0.53 -12.06 15.73
C THR A 445 0.78 -12.49 15.06
N GLY A 446 1.64 -11.53 14.71
CA GLY A 446 2.95 -11.80 14.14
C GLY A 446 2.95 -12.50 12.78
N SER A 447 1.85 -12.39 12.00
CA SER A 447 1.70 -13.09 10.71
C SER A 447 2.81 -12.78 9.70
N SER A 448 3.41 -11.61 9.78
CA SER A 448 4.53 -11.14 8.96
C SER A 448 5.82 -10.94 9.76
N ASN A 449 5.83 -11.35 11.03
CA ASN A 449 7.01 -11.31 11.90
C ASN A 449 7.96 -12.47 11.58
N ASN A 450 8.59 -12.43 10.42
CA ASN A 450 9.51 -13.48 9.99
C ASN A 450 10.84 -13.46 10.77
N GLY A 451 11.14 -12.39 11.50
CA GLY A 451 12.27 -12.30 12.44
C GLY A 451 12.03 -13.01 13.76
N ARG A 452 10.77 -13.30 14.08
CA ARG A 452 10.36 -13.86 15.39
C ARG A 452 10.73 -12.96 16.57
N TYR A 453 10.71 -11.65 16.37
CA TYR A 453 10.77 -10.71 17.49
C TYR A 453 9.64 -10.99 18.47
N SER A 454 9.94 -10.90 19.77
CA SER A 454 8.95 -11.13 20.83
C SER A 454 9.24 -10.22 22.01
N ASN A 455 8.20 -9.50 22.43
CA ASN A 455 8.24 -8.67 23.65
C ASN A 455 6.86 -8.74 24.33
N PRO A 456 6.71 -9.52 25.41
CA PRO A 456 5.42 -9.70 26.08
C PRO A 456 4.79 -8.40 26.59
N ALA A 457 5.61 -7.41 27.01
CA ALA A 457 5.10 -6.12 27.45
C ALA A 457 4.51 -5.31 26.27
N LEU A 458 5.15 -5.37 25.11
CA LEU A 458 4.65 -4.78 23.87
C LEU A 458 3.35 -5.44 23.42
N ASP A 459 3.30 -6.78 23.49
CA ASP A 459 2.09 -7.53 23.13
C ASP A 459 0.90 -7.14 24.03
N ALA A 460 1.12 -7.06 25.35
CA ALA A 460 0.08 -6.64 26.30
C ALA A 460 -0.40 -5.20 26.03
N LEU A 461 0.52 -4.27 25.77
CA LEU A 461 0.18 -2.89 25.45
C LEU A 461 -0.57 -2.76 24.11
N THR A 462 -0.13 -3.52 23.11
CA THR A 462 -0.80 -3.58 21.79
C THR A 462 -2.21 -4.17 21.90
N ALA A 463 -2.39 -5.25 22.68
CA ALA A 463 -3.70 -5.83 22.93
C ALA A 463 -4.64 -4.83 23.64
N LYS A 464 -4.14 -4.12 24.67
CA LYS A 464 -4.90 -3.07 25.34
C LYS A 464 -5.34 -1.97 24.36
N ALA A 465 -4.41 -1.47 23.53
CA ALA A 465 -4.72 -0.48 22.51
C ALA A 465 -5.79 -0.98 21.54
N SER A 466 -5.68 -2.23 21.10
CA SER A 466 -6.61 -2.86 20.13
C SER A 466 -8.02 -3.09 20.70
N ALA A 467 -8.22 -3.06 22.01
CA ALA A 467 -9.50 -3.18 22.68
C ALA A 467 -10.08 -1.83 23.16
N THR A 468 -9.36 -0.73 23.02
CA THR A 468 -9.76 0.60 23.50
C THR A 468 -10.58 1.33 22.44
N LEU A 469 -11.87 1.60 22.72
CA LEU A 469 -12.79 2.29 21.80
C LEU A 469 -12.59 3.82 21.77
N ASP A 470 -12.11 4.41 22.87
CA ASP A 470 -11.79 5.83 22.91
C ASP A 470 -10.56 6.13 22.07
N ASP A 471 -10.71 6.92 21.02
CA ASP A 471 -9.67 7.21 20.04
C ASP A 471 -8.47 7.96 20.65
N ALA A 472 -8.70 8.87 21.61
CA ALA A 472 -7.63 9.64 22.23
C ALA A 472 -6.73 8.74 23.10
N GLU A 473 -7.35 7.90 23.94
CA GLU A 473 -6.62 6.94 24.77
C GLU A 473 -5.96 5.85 23.88
N ARG A 474 -6.65 5.35 22.85
CA ARG A 474 -6.09 4.38 21.91
C ARG A 474 -4.86 4.94 21.18
N ASN A 475 -4.92 6.18 20.72
CA ASN A 475 -3.79 6.85 20.06
C ASN A 475 -2.58 6.94 21.01
N LYS A 476 -2.81 7.33 22.27
CA LYS A 476 -1.77 7.40 23.30
C LYS A 476 -1.13 6.04 23.60
N LEU A 477 -1.95 4.99 23.71
CA LEU A 477 -1.45 3.61 23.91
C LEU A 477 -0.64 3.13 22.71
N GLN A 478 -1.06 3.44 21.48
CA GLN A 478 -0.31 3.12 20.27
C GLN A 478 1.03 3.87 20.22
N GLN A 479 1.06 5.17 20.59
CA GLN A 479 2.31 5.95 20.67
C GLN A 479 3.30 5.35 21.69
N GLN A 480 2.80 4.89 22.83
CA GLN A 480 3.63 4.19 23.82
C GLN A 480 4.18 2.86 23.26
N ALA A 481 3.35 2.09 22.57
CA ALA A 481 3.77 0.83 21.93
C ALA A 481 4.81 1.08 20.83
N VAL A 482 4.63 2.12 20.01
CA VAL A 482 5.61 2.55 18.99
C VAL A 482 6.95 2.86 19.66
N LYS A 483 6.95 3.65 20.72
CA LYS A 483 8.20 3.98 21.44
C LYS A 483 8.88 2.73 22.02
N MET A 484 8.13 1.85 22.66
CA MET A 484 8.67 0.60 23.23
C MET A 484 9.33 -0.28 22.17
N ALA A 485 8.66 -0.47 21.01
CA ALA A 485 9.18 -1.30 19.93
C ALA A 485 10.41 -0.68 19.25
N THR A 486 10.47 0.65 19.13
CA THR A 486 11.60 1.37 18.53
C THR A 486 12.80 1.47 19.49
N ASP A 487 12.59 1.61 20.80
CA ASP A 487 13.66 1.59 21.81
C ASP A 487 14.35 0.22 21.86
N ASP A 488 13.61 -0.86 21.65
CA ASP A 488 14.12 -2.24 21.59
C ASP A 488 14.61 -2.66 20.19
N LEU A 489 14.40 -1.83 19.19
CA LEU A 489 14.79 -2.13 17.81
C LEU A 489 14.28 -3.50 17.33
N GLY A 490 13.02 -3.80 17.54
CA GLY A 490 12.36 -4.98 16.98
C GLY A 490 12.44 -5.03 15.44
N ILE A 491 12.51 -3.85 14.84
CA ILE A 491 12.97 -3.57 13.46
C ILE A 491 13.93 -2.37 13.50
N ILE A 492 14.78 -2.22 12.49
CA ILE A 492 15.65 -1.02 12.34
C ILE A 492 15.11 -0.20 11.17
N PRO A 493 14.28 0.86 11.39
CA PRO A 493 13.76 1.69 10.33
C PRO A 493 14.87 2.44 9.59
N LEU A 494 14.75 2.53 8.27
CA LEU A 494 15.66 3.26 7.39
C LEU A 494 15.02 4.55 6.89
N HIS A 495 14.00 4.40 6.05
CA HIS A 495 13.31 5.53 5.42
C HIS A 495 11.86 5.20 5.10
N GLN A 496 11.06 6.26 5.01
CA GLN A 496 9.70 6.25 4.50
C GLN A 496 9.75 6.58 3.00
N LEU A 497 9.06 5.81 2.17
CA LEU A 497 9.00 6.09 0.73
C LEU A 497 8.15 7.32 0.42
N VAL A 498 8.58 8.12 -0.53
CA VAL A 498 7.76 9.15 -1.18
C VAL A 498 7.16 8.53 -2.44
N ASN A 499 5.84 8.53 -2.53
CA ASN A 499 5.14 8.09 -3.72
C ASN A 499 5.19 9.20 -4.77
N VAL A 500 5.51 8.86 -6.01
CA VAL A 500 5.71 9.83 -7.10
C VAL A 500 4.92 9.41 -8.33
N TRP A 501 4.10 10.33 -8.83
CA TRP A 501 3.43 10.24 -10.12
C TRP A 501 3.87 11.37 -11.03
N ALA A 502 3.70 11.17 -12.32
CA ALA A 502 3.90 12.21 -13.30
C ALA A 502 2.74 12.22 -14.30
N THR A 503 2.26 13.42 -14.65
CA THR A 503 1.29 13.63 -15.71
C THR A 503 1.90 14.45 -16.83
N ARG A 504 1.33 14.35 -18.03
CA ARG A 504 1.56 15.36 -19.06
C ARG A 504 0.98 16.70 -18.62
N LYS A 505 1.55 17.80 -19.10
CA LYS A 505 0.98 19.15 -18.92
C LYS A 505 -0.46 19.19 -19.48
N GLY A 506 -1.34 19.89 -18.80
CA GLY A 506 -2.79 19.90 -19.06
C GLY A 506 -3.57 18.87 -18.24
N PHE A 507 -2.88 18.13 -17.37
CA PHE A 507 -3.50 17.23 -16.40
C PHE A 507 -2.96 17.49 -14.99
N THR A 508 -3.86 17.50 -14.02
CA THR A 508 -3.53 17.49 -12.59
C THR A 508 -3.81 16.13 -11.98
N TYR A 509 -3.15 15.84 -10.86
CA TYR A 509 -3.37 14.60 -10.09
C TYR A 509 -3.34 14.89 -8.59
N GLU A 510 -4.24 14.26 -7.85
CA GLU A 510 -4.21 14.25 -6.38
C GLU A 510 -3.39 13.03 -5.91
N PRO A 511 -2.14 13.23 -5.42
CA PRO A 511 -1.27 12.13 -5.01
C PRO A 511 -1.79 11.48 -3.73
N ARG A 512 -1.53 10.16 -3.53
CA ARG A 512 -2.09 9.36 -2.46
C ARG A 512 -1.02 8.72 -1.59
N ALA A 513 -1.21 8.80 -0.26
CA ALA A 513 -0.31 8.17 0.70
C ALA A 513 -0.35 6.62 0.64
N ASP A 514 -1.47 6.03 0.18
CA ASP A 514 -1.69 4.59 0.08
C ASP A 514 -1.12 3.94 -1.19
N GLU A 515 -0.31 4.63 -1.97
CA GLU A 515 0.34 4.18 -3.23
C GLU A 515 -0.64 3.87 -4.38
N ARG A 516 -1.93 4.08 -4.21
CA ARG A 516 -2.92 3.74 -5.24
C ARG A 516 -2.92 4.77 -6.36
N THR A 517 -3.02 4.27 -7.58
CA THR A 517 -3.12 5.09 -8.79
C THR A 517 -4.57 5.11 -9.23
N TRP A 518 -5.22 6.28 -9.12
CA TRP A 518 -6.64 6.44 -9.37
C TRP A 518 -6.93 7.42 -10.51
N ALA A 519 -7.78 7.01 -11.45
CA ALA A 519 -8.33 7.92 -12.46
C ALA A 519 -9.19 9.03 -11.82
N GLN A 520 -9.83 8.72 -10.68
CA GLN A 520 -10.65 9.65 -9.91
C GLN A 520 -9.87 10.87 -9.38
N GLY A 521 -8.56 10.76 -9.25
CA GLY A 521 -7.68 11.87 -8.85
C GLY A 521 -7.18 12.73 -10.01
N VAL A 522 -7.41 12.31 -11.27
CA VAL A 522 -6.90 13.02 -12.46
C VAL A 522 -7.95 14.01 -12.98
N ARG A 523 -7.53 15.25 -13.23
CA ARG A 523 -8.37 16.29 -13.83
C ARG A 523 -7.66 16.93 -15.02
N ARG A 524 -8.39 17.55 -15.93
CA ARG A 524 -7.83 18.49 -16.90
C ARG A 524 -7.67 19.86 -16.25
N GLU A 525 -6.57 20.55 -16.59
CA GLU A 525 -6.32 21.95 -16.20
C GLU A 525 -7.31 22.89 -16.89
#